data_a4821f6c770f01487e045bb6f8790e14
#
_entry.id   a4821f6c770f01487e045bb6f8790e14
#
_cell.length_a   1.000
_cell.length_b   1.000
_cell.length_c   1.000
_cell.angle_alpha   90.00
_cell.angle_beta   90.00
_cell.angle_gamma   90.00
#
_symmetry.space_group_name_H-M   'P 1'
#
loop_
_entity.id
_entity.type
_entity.pdbx_description
1 polymer ?
#
loop_
_entity_poly.entity_id
_entity_poly.type
_entity_poly.pdbx_seq_one_letter_code
_entity_poly.pdbx_strand_id
1 'polypeptide(L)'
;MAGRIRTTKQLAQRIQLDYFKKPFPLPLWKRRLSYGLVALGLLWLGWDSLSGKHAYNAGPLSHGHQIVAGNCQACHVQQGSFAMKASDAACTACHNAPAHQAKQLFTPPCASCHVEHQGAVRLAAMSDASCTVCHANLKVKEGQTAFATKIASFSQGHPEILAMRPNHAPDPGTIKLNHQIHLKKDLRGPDGLPVQLNCSDCHQQTHNVASGKPLSPNMAEVTFEKHCMSCHPLVFDSRMADPAPHKETKVVEAYVVAQYTSYIARHPDAVHEPVRLNPSLLGRPIPPAPRDAQEWIAQQTEEAERLLWQKSCKECHPLTYPAPSSRPEVPVAHETLRWMKNASFDHTAHQLVACAECHTEASSSQKTEDVLLPVIATCQNCHHDGQNAAGAYCSECHAYHDWSQAKPVRSTNSISQFAQ
;
A
#
# COMPACT_ATOMS: atom_id res chain seq x y z
N MET A 1 71.56 -38.89 -57.23
CA MET A 1 71.60 -37.60 -57.92
C MET A 1 72.28 -36.60 -56.97
N ALA A 2 73.53 -36.19 -57.31
CA ALA A 2 74.29 -35.25 -56.46
C ALA A 2 73.68 -33.85 -56.63
N GLY A 3 73.18 -33.29 -55.53
CA GLY A 3 72.63 -31.93 -55.52
C GLY A 3 73.76 -30.92 -55.82
N ARG A 4 73.52 -30.11 -56.82
CA ARG A 4 74.43 -29.02 -57.22
C ARG A 4 74.69 -28.11 -56.04
N ILE A 5 75.88 -28.15 -55.41
CA ILE A 5 76.35 -27.27 -54.38
C ILE A 5 76.37 -25.83 -54.92
N ARG A 6 75.51 -24.98 -54.52
CA ARG A 6 75.49 -23.57 -54.92
C ARG A 6 76.68 -22.84 -54.37
N THR A 7 77.40 -22.13 -55.18
CA THR A 7 78.55 -21.31 -54.76
C THR A 7 78.08 -20.15 -53.86
N THR A 8 78.96 -19.71 -52.96
CA THR A 8 78.67 -18.55 -52.02
C THR A 8 78.25 -17.30 -52.78
N LYS A 9 78.74 -17.11 -54.04
CA LYS A 9 78.33 -16.03 -54.93
C LYS A 9 76.88 -16.13 -55.40
N GLN A 10 76.39 -17.34 -55.64
CA GLN A 10 74.98 -17.56 -56.00
C GLN A 10 74.04 -17.48 -54.82
N LEU A 11 74.57 -17.72 -53.61
CA LEU A 11 73.81 -17.47 -52.34
C LEU A 11 73.76 -15.97 -52.01
N ALA A 12 74.87 -15.25 -52.24
CA ALA A 12 74.91 -13.80 -52.01
C ALA A 12 74.02 -12.98 -52.95
N GLN A 13 73.85 -13.50 -54.23
CA GLN A 13 72.92 -12.85 -55.16
C GLN A 13 71.43 -12.99 -54.79
N ARG A 14 71.07 -13.82 -53.83
CA ARG A 14 69.74 -13.95 -53.23
C ARG A 14 69.47 -13.03 -52.10
N ILE A 15 70.51 -12.44 -51.52
CA ILE A 15 70.37 -11.49 -50.44
C ILE A 15 69.97 -10.15 -51.07
N GLN A 16 68.81 -9.65 -50.75
CA GLN A 16 68.40 -8.34 -51.22
C GLN A 16 69.18 -7.27 -50.43
N LEU A 17 70.26 -6.76 -51.03
CA LEU A 17 71.13 -5.73 -50.41
C LEU A 17 70.38 -4.42 -50.11
N ASP A 18 69.24 -4.21 -50.78
CA ASP A 18 68.38 -3.05 -50.57
C ASP A 18 67.22 -3.30 -49.54
N TYR A 19 67.29 -4.39 -48.76
CA TYR A 19 66.27 -4.72 -47.80
C TYR A 19 65.98 -3.55 -46.83
N PHE A 20 67.02 -2.89 -46.39
CA PHE A 20 66.90 -1.74 -45.48
C PHE A 20 66.55 -0.42 -46.18
N LYS A 21 66.75 -0.32 -47.54
CA LYS A 21 66.43 0.85 -48.34
C LYS A 21 65.04 0.82 -48.95
N LYS A 22 64.41 -0.35 -49.03
CA LYS A 22 63.04 -0.45 -49.53
C LYS A 22 62.12 -0.15 -48.35
N PRO A 23 61.18 0.82 -48.53
CA PRO A 23 60.20 1.08 -47.49
C PRO A 23 59.32 -0.17 -47.30
N PHE A 24 59.39 -0.77 -46.16
CA PHE A 24 58.55 -1.93 -45.83
C PHE A 24 57.09 -1.48 -45.91
N PRO A 25 56.24 -2.10 -46.68
CA PRO A 25 54.87 -1.59 -46.87
C PRO A 25 54.03 -1.63 -45.59
N LEU A 26 54.31 -2.61 -44.71
CA LEU A 26 53.59 -2.78 -43.44
C LEU A 26 53.63 -1.60 -42.48
N PRO A 27 54.84 -1.01 -42.18
CA PRO A 27 54.92 0.18 -41.32
C PRO A 27 54.26 1.41 -41.95
N LEU A 28 54.36 1.58 -43.27
CA LEU A 28 53.72 2.65 -43.99
C LEU A 28 52.18 2.52 -43.99
N TRP A 29 51.67 1.32 -44.17
CA TRP A 29 50.23 1.02 -44.05
C TRP A 29 49.70 1.24 -42.63
N LYS A 30 50.41 0.77 -41.60
CA LYS A 30 50.07 0.99 -40.20
C LYS A 30 49.98 2.52 -39.92
N ARG A 31 50.96 3.26 -40.37
CA ARG A 31 51.02 4.73 -40.18
C ARG A 31 49.90 5.45 -40.88
N ARG A 32 49.59 5.08 -42.15
CA ARG A 32 48.46 5.64 -42.91
C ARG A 32 47.11 5.30 -42.27
N LEU A 33 46.93 4.06 -41.83
CA LEU A 33 45.72 3.60 -41.13
C LEU A 33 45.55 4.33 -39.79
N SER A 34 46.62 4.50 -39.03
CA SER A 34 46.56 5.28 -37.76
C SER A 34 46.15 6.74 -38.01
N TYR A 35 46.77 7.42 -38.98
CA TYR A 35 46.35 8.77 -39.30
C TYR A 35 44.95 8.86 -39.89
N GLY A 36 44.57 7.88 -40.71
CA GLY A 36 43.21 7.76 -41.24
C GLY A 36 42.15 7.57 -40.14
N LEU A 37 42.41 6.74 -39.16
CA LEU A 37 41.51 6.52 -38.02
C LEU A 37 41.40 7.80 -37.14
N VAL A 38 42.52 8.46 -36.88
CA VAL A 38 42.52 9.74 -36.16
C VAL A 38 41.73 10.81 -36.91
N ALA A 39 41.98 10.94 -38.23
CA ALA A 39 41.25 11.90 -39.05
C ALA A 39 39.75 11.58 -39.13
N LEU A 40 39.37 10.32 -39.24
CA LEU A 40 37.97 9.86 -39.23
C LEU A 40 37.32 10.15 -37.85
N GLY A 41 38.03 9.90 -36.76
CA GLY A 41 37.57 10.25 -35.41
C GLY A 41 37.35 11.75 -35.22
N LEU A 42 38.28 12.57 -35.72
CA LEU A 42 38.12 14.04 -35.64
C LEU A 42 36.99 14.56 -36.57
N LEU A 43 36.83 14.00 -37.75
CA LEU A 43 35.69 14.30 -38.64
C LEU A 43 34.37 13.91 -38.01
N TRP A 44 34.33 12.77 -37.36
CA TRP A 44 33.13 12.29 -36.70
C TRP A 44 32.78 13.17 -35.50
N LEU A 45 33.77 13.55 -34.65
CA LEU A 45 33.59 14.51 -33.56
C LEU A 45 33.13 15.89 -34.05
N GLY A 46 33.73 16.37 -35.17
CA GLY A 46 33.30 17.61 -35.78
C GLY A 46 31.87 17.55 -36.32
N TRP A 47 31.49 16.44 -36.96
CA TRP A 47 30.14 16.21 -37.46
C TRP A 47 29.13 16.15 -36.29
N ASP A 48 29.44 15.40 -35.23
CA ASP A 48 28.60 15.28 -34.06
C ASP A 48 28.37 16.66 -33.40
N SER A 49 29.44 17.43 -33.25
CA SER A 49 29.38 18.79 -32.72
C SER A 49 28.53 19.75 -33.55
N LEU A 50 28.58 19.63 -34.86
CA LEU A 50 27.83 20.52 -35.80
C LEU A 50 26.39 20.05 -36.02
N SER A 51 26.11 18.75 -35.90
CA SER A 51 24.78 18.18 -36.17
C SER A 51 23.81 18.35 -35.00
N GLY A 52 24.25 18.76 -33.84
CA GLY A 52 23.43 18.89 -32.63
C GLY A 52 22.89 17.56 -32.11
N LYS A 53 23.25 16.44 -32.77
CA LYS A 53 22.91 15.09 -32.35
C LYS A 53 24.06 14.56 -31.50
N HIS A 54 23.94 14.66 -30.22
CA HIS A 54 24.98 14.20 -29.30
C HIS A 54 25.04 12.67 -29.29
N ALA A 55 26.07 12.09 -29.91
CA ALA A 55 26.33 10.64 -29.93
C ALA A 55 26.57 10.07 -28.51
N TYR A 56 26.71 10.92 -27.52
CA TYR A 56 26.87 10.58 -26.09
C TYR A 56 25.56 10.56 -25.33
N ASN A 57 24.43 10.80 -25.99
CA ASN A 57 23.14 10.74 -25.33
C ASN A 57 22.87 9.28 -24.97
N ALA A 58 22.64 9.00 -23.67
CA ALA A 58 22.38 7.65 -23.17
C ALA A 58 21.03 7.07 -23.63
N GLY A 59 20.25 7.82 -24.40
CA GLY A 59 18.96 7.43 -24.92
C GLY A 59 17.90 8.54 -24.81
N PRO A 60 16.67 8.26 -25.24
CA PRO A 60 15.58 9.21 -25.14
C PRO A 60 15.16 9.41 -23.69
N LEU A 61 14.72 10.63 -23.38
CA LEU A 61 14.07 10.93 -22.09
C LEU A 61 12.74 10.17 -21.96
N SER A 62 12.34 9.89 -20.73
CA SER A 62 10.99 9.41 -20.42
C SER A 62 9.94 10.43 -20.90
N HIS A 63 8.73 9.95 -21.20
CA HIS A 63 7.67 10.78 -21.77
C HIS A 63 7.39 12.04 -20.94
N GLY A 64 7.39 11.94 -19.60
CA GLY A 64 7.17 13.08 -18.71
C GLY A 64 8.25 14.16 -18.78
N HIS A 65 9.48 13.80 -19.18
CA HIS A 65 10.62 14.72 -19.29
C HIS A 65 10.89 15.20 -20.72
N GLN A 66 10.12 14.78 -21.71
CA GLN A 66 10.28 15.23 -23.09
C GLN A 66 10.14 16.73 -23.26
N ILE A 67 9.40 17.39 -22.40
CA ILE A 67 9.24 18.86 -22.38
C ILE A 67 10.56 19.60 -22.22
N VAL A 68 11.58 18.96 -21.65
CA VAL A 68 12.93 19.54 -21.47
C VAL A 68 13.99 18.85 -22.33
N ALA A 69 13.60 18.06 -23.34
CA ALA A 69 14.51 17.24 -24.15
C ALA A 69 15.59 18.06 -24.87
N GLY A 70 15.31 19.30 -25.27
CA GLY A 70 16.27 20.20 -25.89
C GLY A 70 17.22 20.90 -24.92
N ASN A 71 16.97 20.83 -23.62
CA ASN A 71 17.72 21.54 -22.60
C ASN A 71 18.41 20.60 -21.60
N CYS A 72 19.58 20.12 -21.98
CA CYS A 72 20.35 19.19 -21.12
C CYS A 72 20.71 19.83 -19.76
N GLN A 73 20.89 21.16 -19.71
CA GLN A 73 21.24 21.88 -18.50
C GLN A 73 20.08 21.98 -17.48
N ALA A 74 18.85 21.68 -17.91
CA ALA A 74 17.72 21.60 -16.98
C ALA A 74 17.94 20.52 -15.89
N CYS A 75 18.70 19.47 -16.21
CA CYS A 75 19.00 18.37 -15.29
C CYS A 75 20.50 18.28 -14.97
N HIS A 76 21.36 18.55 -15.95
CA HIS A 76 22.80 18.33 -15.85
C HIS A 76 23.57 19.63 -15.53
N VAL A 77 24.41 19.53 -14.50
CA VAL A 77 25.39 20.58 -14.21
C VAL A 77 26.77 20.12 -14.68
N GLN A 78 27.53 21.06 -15.29
CA GLN A 78 28.86 20.75 -15.79
C GLN A 78 29.82 20.52 -14.62
N GLN A 79 30.47 19.38 -14.62
CA GLN A 79 31.59 19.07 -13.70
C GLN A 79 32.86 18.86 -14.51
N GLY A 80 33.73 19.87 -14.53
CA GLY A 80 34.94 19.82 -15.34
C GLY A 80 34.67 20.00 -16.85
N SER A 81 35.64 19.60 -17.69
CA SER A 81 35.58 19.83 -19.13
C SER A 81 34.67 18.85 -19.89
N PHE A 82 34.38 17.68 -19.35
CA PHE A 82 33.70 16.60 -20.08
C PHE A 82 32.63 15.84 -19.29
N ALA A 83 32.49 16.12 -18.00
CA ALA A 83 31.52 15.38 -17.16
C ALA A 83 30.31 16.27 -16.88
N MET A 84 29.12 15.75 -17.14
CA MET A 84 27.86 16.33 -16.73
C MET A 84 27.19 15.40 -15.69
N LYS A 85 26.79 15.95 -14.56
CA LYS A 85 26.12 15.22 -13.48
C LYS A 85 24.72 15.78 -13.27
N ALA A 86 23.72 14.91 -13.17
CA ALA A 86 22.40 15.33 -12.74
C ALA A 86 22.45 15.76 -11.26
N SER A 87 21.89 16.93 -10.95
CA SER A 87 21.85 17.45 -9.59
C SER A 87 20.49 17.24 -8.96
N ASP A 88 20.45 16.92 -7.67
CA ASP A 88 19.20 16.80 -6.92
C ASP A 88 18.40 18.10 -6.92
N ALA A 89 19.08 19.25 -6.95
CA ALA A 89 18.44 20.57 -7.05
C ALA A 89 17.64 20.71 -8.35
N ALA A 90 18.15 20.17 -9.47
CA ALA A 90 17.41 20.16 -10.72
C ALA A 90 16.13 19.32 -10.65
N CYS A 91 16.19 18.17 -10.00
CA CYS A 91 15.01 17.33 -9.79
C CYS A 91 13.98 18.03 -8.88
N THR A 92 14.43 18.59 -7.76
CA THR A 92 13.54 19.22 -6.77
C THR A 92 13.00 20.59 -7.20
N ALA A 93 13.49 21.17 -8.29
CA ALA A 93 12.87 22.34 -8.92
C ALA A 93 11.45 22.05 -9.46
N CYS A 94 11.16 20.79 -9.81
CA CYS A 94 9.87 20.36 -10.34
C CYS A 94 9.22 19.26 -9.50
N HIS A 95 10.00 18.47 -8.75
CA HIS A 95 9.52 17.36 -7.96
C HIS A 95 9.69 17.60 -6.46
N ASN A 96 8.71 17.14 -5.68
CA ASN A 96 8.86 17.02 -4.25
C ASN A 96 8.94 15.53 -3.90
N ALA A 97 10.08 15.11 -3.37
CA ALA A 97 10.36 13.73 -3.06
C ALA A 97 10.92 13.64 -1.62
N PRO A 98 10.06 13.73 -0.59
CA PRO A 98 10.50 13.68 0.79
C PRO A 98 11.15 12.35 1.13
N ALA A 99 12.18 12.37 1.97
CA ALA A 99 12.82 11.18 2.48
C ALA A 99 11.82 10.37 3.31
N HIS A 100 11.91 9.02 3.26
CA HIS A 100 10.96 8.14 3.94
C HIS A 100 11.10 8.16 5.47
N GLN A 101 12.28 8.56 6.00
CA GLN A 101 12.52 8.63 7.44
C GLN A 101 13.40 9.85 7.82
N ALA A 102 12.94 10.62 8.77
CA ALA A 102 13.67 11.82 9.24
C ALA A 102 15.03 11.48 9.86
N LYS A 103 15.15 10.32 10.51
CA LYS A 103 16.37 9.85 11.17
C LYS A 103 17.30 9.00 10.30
N GLN A 104 17.06 8.91 8.99
CA GLN A 104 17.97 8.19 8.10
C GLN A 104 19.37 8.79 8.12
N LEU A 105 20.39 7.95 8.02
CA LEU A 105 21.80 8.37 8.17
C LEU A 105 22.22 9.38 7.10
N PHE A 106 21.78 9.14 5.85
CA PHE A 106 22.01 10.03 4.72
C PHE A 106 20.85 9.90 3.71
N THR A 107 20.71 10.90 2.86
CA THR A 107 19.77 10.83 1.73
C THR A 107 20.59 10.55 0.46
N PRO A 108 20.35 9.41 -0.23
CA PRO A 108 21.04 9.11 -1.47
C PRO A 108 20.64 10.12 -2.56
N PRO A 109 21.54 10.42 -3.51
CA PRO A 109 21.20 11.28 -4.66
C PRO A 109 20.06 10.68 -5.49
N CYS A 110 19.17 11.51 -6.00
CA CYS A 110 18.02 11.06 -6.81
C CYS A 110 18.44 10.14 -7.95
N ALA A 111 19.49 10.52 -8.69
CA ALA A 111 20.02 9.75 -9.82
C ALA A 111 20.69 8.42 -9.45
N SER A 112 20.90 8.14 -8.15
CA SER A 112 21.40 6.82 -7.72
C SER A 112 20.33 5.72 -7.77
N CYS A 113 19.07 6.13 -7.75
CA CYS A 113 17.93 5.24 -7.83
C CYS A 113 17.14 5.44 -9.14
N HIS A 114 16.93 6.67 -9.56
CA HIS A 114 16.16 7.04 -10.74
C HIS A 114 17.08 7.23 -11.95
N VAL A 115 17.07 6.27 -12.87
CA VAL A 115 17.90 6.27 -14.08
C VAL A 115 17.08 6.76 -15.26
N GLU A 116 17.33 8.01 -15.68
CA GLU A 116 16.73 8.60 -16.88
C GLU A 116 17.42 8.09 -18.15
N HIS A 117 16.91 8.43 -19.34
CA HIS A 117 17.38 8.00 -20.65
C HIS A 117 17.19 6.52 -21.02
N GLN A 118 16.48 5.78 -20.20
CA GLN A 118 16.19 4.35 -20.43
C GLN A 118 14.67 4.05 -20.43
N GLY A 119 13.86 5.10 -20.56
CA GLY A 119 12.39 5.01 -20.56
C GLY A 119 11.76 5.01 -19.18
N ALA A 120 10.44 5.21 -19.15
CA ALA A 120 9.67 5.41 -17.92
C ALA A 120 9.70 4.18 -16.97
N VAL A 121 9.72 2.99 -17.53
CA VAL A 121 9.78 1.76 -16.73
C VAL A 121 11.08 1.70 -15.93
N ARG A 122 12.21 2.00 -16.58
CA ARG A 122 13.52 1.98 -15.92
C ARG A 122 13.71 3.13 -14.93
N LEU A 123 13.09 4.28 -15.22
CA LEU A 123 13.07 5.43 -14.31
C LEU A 123 12.32 5.13 -13.02
N ALA A 124 11.24 4.35 -13.09
CA ALA A 124 10.41 3.97 -11.95
C ALA A 124 10.87 2.68 -11.24
N ALA A 125 11.50 1.76 -11.97
CA ALA A 125 11.94 0.49 -11.43
C ALA A 125 13.19 0.63 -10.56
N MET A 126 13.06 0.31 -9.27
CA MET A 126 14.16 0.33 -8.31
C MET A 126 14.75 -1.07 -8.16
N SER A 127 16.07 -1.14 -8.14
CA SER A 127 16.77 -2.36 -7.75
C SER A 127 16.81 -2.48 -6.22
N ASP A 128 16.67 -3.69 -5.70
CA ASP A 128 16.82 -3.98 -4.27
C ASP A 128 18.18 -3.55 -3.71
N ALA A 129 19.22 -3.52 -4.56
CA ALA A 129 20.53 -2.98 -4.18
C ALA A 129 20.43 -1.52 -3.68
N SER A 130 19.51 -0.74 -4.20
CA SER A 130 19.29 0.63 -3.73
C SER A 130 18.71 0.70 -2.32
N CYS A 131 17.94 -0.31 -1.92
CA CYS A 131 17.35 -0.43 -0.59
C CYS A 131 18.34 -1.07 0.41
N THR A 132 18.99 -2.15 -0.01
CA THR A 132 19.91 -2.93 0.85
C THR A 132 21.20 -2.22 1.16
N VAL A 133 21.59 -1.18 0.40
CA VAL A 133 22.68 -0.26 0.77
C VAL A 133 22.53 0.27 2.21
N CYS A 134 21.29 0.49 2.66
CA CYS A 134 20.99 0.87 4.04
C CYS A 134 20.46 -0.31 4.86
N HIS A 135 19.48 -1.06 4.33
CA HIS A 135 18.73 -2.05 5.08
C HIS A 135 19.48 -3.35 5.39
N ALA A 136 20.54 -3.70 4.64
CA ALA A 136 21.40 -4.84 4.97
C ALA A 136 22.20 -4.64 6.29
N ASN A 137 22.44 -3.38 6.69
CA ASN A 137 23.06 -3.01 7.95
C ASN A 137 22.56 -1.64 8.41
N LEU A 138 21.28 -1.58 8.76
CA LEU A 138 20.57 -0.34 9.03
C LEU A 138 21.17 0.41 10.23
N LYS A 139 21.56 1.65 9.97
CA LYS A 139 22.04 2.61 10.97
C LYS A 139 21.21 3.88 10.87
N VAL A 140 20.93 4.51 12.01
CA VAL A 140 20.22 5.77 12.11
C VAL A 140 21.13 6.86 12.69
N LYS A 141 20.79 8.13 12.47
CA LYS A 141 21.59 9.27 12.97
C LYS A 141 21.71 9.27 14.48
N GLU A 142 20.62 8.98 15.17
CA GLU A 142 20.54 9.07 16.62
C GLU A 142 19.67 7.95 17.20
N GLY A 143 20.10 7.38 18.32
CA GLY A 143 19.36 6.37 19.06
C GLY A 143 19.31 5.00 18.39
N GLN A 144 18.31 4.22 18.74
CA GLN A 144 18.03 2.91 18.17
C GLN A 144 16.85 3.00 17.20
N THR A 145 16.85 2.13 16.21
CA THR A 145 15.73 1.95 15.30
C THR A 145 14.79 0.86 15.81
N ALA A 146 13.47 1.07 15.61
CA ALA A 146 12.45 0.03 15.82
C ALA A 146 12.34 -0.94 14.62
N PHE A 147 13.01 -0.64 13.51
CA PHE A 147 12.98 -1.46 12.31
C PHE A 147 14.04 -2.57 12.34
N ALA A 148 13.81 -3.64 11.59
CA ALA A 148 14.80 -4.69 11.40
C ALA A 148 16.09 -4.12 10.76
N THR A 149 17.23 -4.53 11.29
CA THR A 149 18.52 -3.93 10.94
C THR A 149 19.31 -4.73 9.92
N LYS A 150 18.85 -5.92 9.53
CA LYS A 150 19.54 -6.83 8.63
C LYS A 150 18.57 -7.46 7.65
N ILE A 151 18.23 -6.72 6.60
CA ILE A 151 17.35 -7.20 5.53
C ILE A 151 18.18 -7.26 4.25
N ALA A 152 18.49 -8.46 3.77
CA ALA A 152 19.28 -8.67 2.56
C ALA A 152 18.39 -8.77 1.30
N SER A 153 17.18 -9.34 1.42
CA SER A 153 16.18 -9.45 0.37
C SER A 153 14.80 -9.72 0.98
N PHE A 154 13.78 -9.82 0.17
CA PHE A 154 12.47 -10.28 0.63
C PHE A 154 12.53 -11.71 1.19
N SER A 155 13.32 -12.58 0.56
CA SER A 155 13.51 -13.98 1.00
C SER A 155 14.47 -14.13 2.17
N GLN A 156 15.30 -13.11 2.48
CA GLN A 156 16.37 -13.19 3.48
C GLN A 156 16.35 -11.99 4.44
N GLY A 157 15.96 -12.27 5.67
CA GLY A 157 16.00 -11.28 6.76
C GLY A 157 14.78 -10.35 6.82
N HIS A 158 13.79 -10.50 5.92
CA HIS A 158 12.56 -9.75 6.02
C HIS A 158 11.80 -10.18 7.28
N PRO A 159 11.41 -9.22 8.16
CA PRO A 159 10.70 -9.54 9.39
C PRO A 159 9.26 -9.97 9.12
N GLU A 160 8.69 -10.73 10.03
CA GLU A 160 7.26 -11.04 10.03
C GLU A 160 6.41 -9.77 10.16
N ILE A 161 5.27 -9.74 9.46
CA ILE A 161 4.35 -8.59 9.46
C ILE A 161 3.87 -8.30 10.89
N LEU A 162 3.51 -9.33 11.63
CA LEU A 162 3.05 -9.22 13.02
C LEU A 162 4.16 -8.78 13.98
N ALA A 163 5.41 -9.17 13.73
CA ALA A 163 6.55 -8.77 14.55
C ALA A 163 6.84 -7.26 14.49
N MET A 164 6.38 -6.58 13.45
CA MET A 164 6.51 -5.13 13.31
C MET A 164 5.49 -4.32 14.11
N ARG A 165 4.53 -5.00 14.75
CA ARG A 165 3.56 -4.35 15.64
C ARG A 165 4.21 -4.10 17.01
N PRO A 166 4.05 -2.90 17.58
CA PRO A 166 4.53 -2.64 18.93
C PRO A 166 3.93 -3.65 19.92
N ASN A 167 4.79 -4.39 20.61
CA ASN A 167 4.41 -5.34 21.67
C ASN A 167 3.40 -6.44 21.27
N HIS A 168 3.33 -6.81 19.98
CA HIS A 168 2.30 -7.75 19.48
C HIS A 168 0.88 -7.38 19.94
N ALA A 169 0.60 -6.08 20.01
CA ALA A 169 -0.69 -5.59 20.51
C ALA A 169 -1.86 -6.24 19.77
N PRO A 170 -2.94 -6.63 20.45
CA PRO A 170 -4.15 -7.13 19.81
C PRO A 170 -4.75 -6.08 18.87
N ASP A 171 -5.72 -6.46 18.07
CA ASP A 171 -6.50 -5.51 17.29
C ASP A 171 -7.15 -4.49 18.24
N PRO A 172 -6.94 -3.18 18.04
CA PRO A 172 -7.58 -2.15 18.84
C PRO A 172 -9.07 -2.00 18.50
N GLY A 173 -9.59 -2.76 17.58
CA GLY A 173 -11.01 -2.78 17.20
C GLY A 173 -11.91 -3.03 18.42
N THR A 174 -12.98 -2.26 18.53
CA THR A 174 -13.88 -2.32 19.69
C THR A 174 -15.15 -3.14 19.42
N ILE A 175 -15.40 -3.49 18.18
CA ILE A 175 -16.53 -4.33 17.79
C ILE A 175 -16.26 -5.80 18.16
N LYS A 176 -17.20 -6.44 18.82
CA LYS A 176 -17.15 -7.88 19.10
C LYS A 176 -17.70 -8.64 17.90
N LEU A 177 -16.83 -9.32 17.18
CA LEU A 177 -17.21 -10.19 16.09
C LEU A 177 -16.61 -11.57 16.27
N ASN A 178 -17.37 -12.60 15.92
CA ASN A 178 -16.92 -13.99 15.93
C ASN A 178 -17.09 -14.57 14.52
N HIS A 179 -15.98 -14.64 13.77
CA HIS A 179 -15.97 -15.18 12.41
C HIS A 179 -16.41 -16.65 12.39
N GLN A 180 -15.99 -17.46 13.38
CA GLN A 180 -16.33 -18.87 13.44
C GLN A 180 -17.84 -19.10 13.45
N ILE A 181 -18.60 -18.26 14.19
CA ILE A 181 -20.05 -18.37 14.23
C ILE A 181 -20.65 -17.95 12.88
N HIS A 182 -20.21 -16.83 12.32
CA HIS A 182 -20.78 -16.27 11.09
C HIS A 182 -20.45 -17.09 9.84
N LEU A 183 -19.36 -17.84 9.86
CA LEU A 183 -18.95 -18.70 8.73
C LEU A 183 -19.46 -20.14 8.85
N LYS A 184 -20.29 -20.46 9.89
CA LYS A 184 -20.92 -21.78 10.01
C LYS A 184 -21.89 -22.03 8.85
N LYS A 185 -21.95 -23.29 8.43
CA LYS A 185 -23.02 -23.77 7.55
C LYS A 185 -24.36 -23.69 8.29
N ASP A 186 -25.40 -23.46 7.53
CA ASP A 186 -26.78 -23.46 8.06
C ASP A 186 -27.03 -22.37 9.13
N LEU A 187 -26.37 -21.21 8.99
CA LEU A 187 -26.65 -20.05 9.81
C LEU A 187 -28.10 -19.62 9.58
N ARG A 188 -28.81 -19.26 10.64
CA ARG A 188 -30.20 -18.81 10.52
C ARG A 188 -30.23 -17.39 9.91
N GLY A 189 -30.75 -17.29 8.68
CA GLY A 189 -30.93 -16.04 7.96
C GLY A 189 -32.12 -15.20 8.43
N PRO A 190 -32.35 -14.02 7.81
CA PRO A 190 -33.42 -13.09 8.16
C PRO A 190 -34.81 -13.72 8.13
N ASP A 191 -35.08 -14.57 7.14
CA ASP A 191 -36.37 -15.25 6.94
C ASP A 191 -36.49 -16.55 7.74
N GLY A 192 -35.51 -16.82 8.63
CA GLY A 192 -35.43 -18.07 9.38
C GLY A 192 -34.94 -19.26 8.56
N LEU A 193 -34.62 -19.08 7.29
CA LEU A 193 -34.04 -20.09 6.41
C LEU A 193 -32.52 -20.20 6.61
N PRO A 194 -31.92 -21.36 6.35
CA PRO A 194 -30.47 -21.51 6.40
C PRO A 194 -29.78 -20.65 5.36
N VAL A 195 -28.72 -19.94 5.77
CA VAL A 195 -27.84 -19.15 4.90
C VAL A 195 -26.39 -19.53 5.15
N GLN A 196 -25.54 -19.36 4.13
CA GLN A 196 -24.10 -19.47 4.23
C GLN A 196 -23.50 -18.14 3.86
N LEU A 197 -22.78 -17.51 4.79
CA LEU A 197 -22.04 -16.29 4.53
C LEU A 197 -20.66 -16.61 3.97
N ASN A 198 -20.21 -15.75 3.05
CA ASN A 198 -18.88 -15.77 2.47
C ASN A 198 -18.11 -14.50 2.89
N CYS A 199 -16.80 -14.53 2.77
CA CYS A 199 -15.96 -13.38 3.13
C CYS A 199 -16.40 -12.08 2.43
N SER A 200 -16.78 -12.17 1.14
CA SER A 200 -17.21 -11.05 0.31
C SER A 200 -18.56 -10.44 0.70
N ASP A 201 -19.37 -11.12 1.51
CA ASP A 201 -20.64 -10.57 1.99
C ASP A 201 -20.42 -9.43 2.99
N CYS A 202 -19.25 -9.42 3.66
CA CYS A 202 -18.85 -8.36 4.59
C CYS A 202 -17.63 -7.59 4.09
N HIS A 203 -16.62 -8.27 3.53
CA HIS A 203 -15.38 -7.67 3.09
C HIS A 203 -15.37 -7.41 1.59
N GLN A 204 -15.51 -6.15 1.20
CA GLN A 204 -15.51 -5.74 -0.20
C GLN A 204 -14.21 -5.02 -0.54
N GLN A 205 -13.59 -5.41 -1.64
CA GLN A 205 -12.38 -4.75 -2.12
C GLN A 205 -12.68 -3.32 -2.59
N THR A 206 -11.81 -2.39 -2.25
CA THR A 206 -11.88 -1.01 -2.77
C THR A 206 -11.05 -0.91 -4.03
N HIS A 207 -11.68 -0.50 -5.14
CA HIS A 207 -10.99 -0.20 -6.37
C HIS A 207 -10.41 1.22 -6.32
N ASN A 208 -9.15 1.34 -5.97
CA ASN A 208 -8.44 2.62 -6.03
C ASN A 208 -7.67 2.76 -7.34
N VAL A 209 -8.38 3.03 -8.42
CA VAL A 209 -7.80 3.17 -9.77
C VAL A 209 -7.22 4.56 -10.05
N ALA A 210 -7.40 5.52 -9.18
CA ALA A 210 -6.96 6.88 -9.47
C ALA A 210 -6.08 7.45 -8.39
N SER A 211 -4.87 7.78 -8.74
CA SER A 211 -4.06 8.83 -8.12
C SER A 211 -2.74 8.47 -7.46
N GLY A 212 -2.17 7.31 -7.61
CA GLY A 212 -0.81 7.08 -7.08
C GLY A 212 -0.65 7.39 -5.58
N LYS A 213 -1.74 7.45 -4.83
CA LYS A 213 -1.74 7.61 -3.37
C LYS A 213 -1.84 6.25 -2.71
N PRO A 214 -0.78 5.78 -2.05
CA PRO A 214 -0.74 4.47 -1.39
C PRO A 214 -1.53 4.40 -0.08
N LEU A 215 -2.56 5.22 0.13
CA LEU A 215 -3.15 5.46 1.46
C LEU A 215 -4.64 5.10 1.58
N SER A 216 -5.21 4.45 0.59
CA SER A 216 -6.59 3.96 0.73
C SER A 216 -6.64 2.66 1.52
N PRO A 217 -7.72 2.42 2.28
CA PRO A 217 -7.96 1.12 2.89
C PRO A 217 -8.04 0.03 1.81
N ASN A 218 -7.47 -1.13 2.09
CA ASN A 218 -7.46 -2.24 1.16
C ASN A 218 -8.82 -2.91 1.01
N MET A 219 -9.72 -2.68 1.97
CA MET A 219 -11.10 -3.14 2.00
C MET A 219 -12.02 -1.98 2.33
N ALA A 220 -13.26 -2.05 1.84
CA ALA A 220 -14.30 -1.13 2.24
C ALA A 220 -14.65 -1.31 3.72
N GLU A 221 -15.10 -0.24 4.34
CA GLU A 221 -15.58 -0.26 5.72
C GLU A 221 -16.81 -1.19 5.86
N VAL A 222 -16.80 -2.01 6.89
CA VAL A 222 -17.94 -2.85 7.26
C VAL A 222 -18.92 -1.99 8.07
N THR A 223 -20.12 -1.77 7.56
CA THR A 223 -21.14 -0.97 8.22
C THR A 223 -22.32 -1.83 8.68
N PHE A 224 -22.95 -1.43 9.79
CA PHE A 224 -24.09 -2.15 10.34
C PHE A 224 -25.24 -2.24 9.32
N GLU A 225 -25.58 -1.13 8.66
CA GLU A 225 -26.70 -1.02 7.76
C GLU A 225 -26.60 -1.94 6.55
N LYS A 226 -25.38 -2.16 6.05
CA LYS A 226 -25.16 -2.99 4.85
C LYS A 226 -24.95 -4.47 5.19
N HIS A 227 -24.26 -4.75 6.29
CA HIS A 227 -23.69 -6.06 6.50
C HIS A 227 -24.32 -6.84 7.68
N CYS A 228 -24.96 -6.12 8.62
CA CYS A 228 -25.46 -6.72 9.86
C CYS A 228 -26.97 -6.62 10.03
N MET A 229 -27.58 -5.49 9.62
CA MET A 229 -28.96 -5.14 9.93
C MET A 229 -30.00 -6.15 9.43
N SER A 230 -29.74 -6.81 8.32
CA SER A 230 -30.66 -7.79 7.74
C SER A 230 -30.92 -8.99 8.69
N CYS A 231 -29.88 -9.43 9.42
CA CYS A 231 -29.96 -10.53 10.38
C CYS A 231 -30.09 -10.03 11.83
N HIS A 232 -29.59 -8.84 12.13
CA HIS A 232 -29.55 -8.24 13.47
C HIS A 232 -30.35 -6.92 13.53
N PRO A 233 -31.64 -6.89 13.14
CA PRO A 233 -32.44 -5.68 13.26
C PRO A 233 -32.61 -5.28 14.72
N LEU A 234 -32.54 -4.00 15.03
CA LEU A 234 -32.68 -3.47 16.39
C LEU A 234 -34.17 -3.38 16.79
N VAL A 235 -34.83 -4.55 16.78
CA VAL A 235 -36.24 -4.66 17.17
C VAL A 235 -36.36 -4.51 18.68
N PHE A 236 -37.18 -3.59 19.13
CA PHE A 236 -37.41 -3.29 20.55
C PHE A 236 -38.84 -3.62 21.00
N ASP A 237 -39.79 -3.65 20.08
CA ASP A 237 -41.17 -4.01 20.36
C ASP A 237 -41.83 -4.55 19.09
N SER A 238 -42.53 -5.69 19.19
CA SER A 238 -43.24 -6.29 18.06
C SER A 238 -44.44 -5.51 17.55
N ARG A 239 -44.94 -4.51 18.31
CA ARG A 239 -46.01 -3.59 17.87
C ARG A 239 -45.47 -2.51 16.94
N MET A 240 -44.20 -2.28 16.91
CA MET A 240 -43.53 -1.28 16.06
C MET A 240 -43.14 -1.90 14.74
N ALA A 241 -43.50 -1.21 13.64
CA ALA A 241 -43.20 -1.70 12.30
C ALA A 241 -41.70 -1.66 11.96
N ASP A 242 -41.03 -0.61 12.43
CA ASP A 242 -39.62 -0.37 12.10
C ASP A 242 -38.71 -0.59 13.31
N PRO A 243 -37.52 -1.17 13.10
CA PRO A 243 -36.51 -1.29 14.15
C PRO A 243 -35.94 0.08 14.54
N ALA A 244 -35.30 0.15 15.71
CA ALA A 244 -34.58 1.34 16.12
C ALA A 244 -33.37 1.60 15.16
N PRO A 245 -33.03 2.87 14.89
CA PRO A 245 -31.90 3.20 14.05
C PRO A 245 -30.58 2.88 14.77
N HIS A 246 -29.57 2.46 14.04
CA HIS A 246 -28.22 2.29 14.56
C HIS A 246 -27.51 3.64 14.64
N LYS A 247 -27.71 4.34 15.75
CA LYS A 247 -27.20 5.69 16.04
C LYS A 247 -26.79 5.80 17.50
N GLU A 248 -26.30 6.97 17.91
CA GLU A 248 -26.00 7.29 19.30
C GLU A 248 -27.19 6.97 20.23
N THR A 249 -26.91 6.55 21.45
CA THR A 249 -27.93 6.09 22.41
C THR A 249 -29.02 7.13 22.66
N LYS A 250 -28.70 8.44 22.66
CA LYS A 250 -29.68 9.53 22.77
C LYS A 250 -30.65 9.60 21.59
N VAL A 251 -30.15 9.32 20.38
CA VAL A 251 -30.98 9.31 19.18
C VAL A 251 -31.91 8.09 19.18
N VAL A 252 -31.40 6.95 19.62
CA VAL A 252 -32.19 5.72 19.80
C VAL A 252 -33.31 5.93 20.80
N GLU A 253 -33.04 6.52 21.96
CA GLU A 253 -34.08 6.87 22.95
C GLU A 253 -35.13 7.78 22.38
N ALA A 254 -34.74 8.91 21.77
CA ALA A 254 -35.68 9.86 21.17
C ALA A 254 -36.57 9.19 20.13
N TYR A 255 -36.01 8.26 19.34
CA TYR A 255 -36.78 7.47 18.40
C TYR A 255 -37.79 6.56 19.08
N VAL A 256 -37.37 5.81 20.12
CA VAL A 256 -38.24 4.89 20.88
C VAL A 256 -39.39 5.66 21.53
N VAL A 257 -39.10 6.80 22.18
CA VAL A 257 -40.11 7.69 22.79
C VAL A 257 -41.09 8.17 21.75
N ALA A 258 -40.60 8.61 20.56
CA ALA A 258 -41.46 9.08 19.49
C ALA A 258 -42.40 7.97 18.95
N GLN A 259 -41.89 6.75 18.81
CA GLN A 259 -42.68 5.59 18.40
C GLN A 259 -43.79 5.27 19.40
N TYR A 260 -43.51 5.24 20.70
CA TYR A 260 -44.50 4.99 21.73
C TYR A 260 -45.50 6.14 21.85
N THR A 261 -45.04 7.39 21.72
CA THR A 261 -45.96 8.56 21.68
C THR A 261 -46.94 8.47 20.51
N SER A 262 -46.43 8.11 19.34
CA SER A 262 -47.26 7.92 18.16
C SER A 262 -48.22 6.73 18.31
N TYR A 263 -47.78 5.66 18.97
CA TYR A 263 -48.60 4.48 19.21
C TYR A 263 -49.75 4.77 20.16
N ILE A 264 -49.50 5.38 21.33
CA ILE A 264 -50.49 5.66 22.34
C ILE A 264 -51.52 6.70 21.84
N ALA A 265 -51.10 7.64 20.98
CA ALA A 265 -52.02 8.58 20.34
C ALA A 265 -53.04 7.89 19.40
N ARG A 266 -52.66 6.77 18.79
CA ARG A 266 -53.53 5.95 17.93
C ARG A 266 -54.29 4.87 18.70
N HIS A 267 -53.81 4.48 19.85
CA HIS A 267 -54.32 3.41 20.69
C HIS A 267 -54.46 3.85 22.14
N PRO A 268 -55.35 4.78 22.51
CA PRO A 268 -55.46 5.37 23.87
C PRO A 268 -55.72 4.30 24.95
N ASP A 269 -56.45 3.25 24.62
CA ASP A 269 -56.81 2.15 25.53
C ASP A 269 -55.58 1.33 25.94
N ALA A 270 -54.45 1.44 25.23
CA ALA A 270 -53.24 0.73 25.54
C ALA A 270 -52.60 1.17 26.90
N VAL A 271 -53.01 2.30 27.46
CA VAL A 271 -52.63 2.71 28.83
C VAL A 271 -52.99 1.64 29.86
N HIS A 272 -54.10 0.91 29.65
CA HIS A 272 -54.59 -0.15 30.54
C HIS A 272 -53.93 -1.52 30.28
N GLU A 273 -53.11 -1.64 29.21
CA GLU A 273 -52.38 -2.86 28.97
C GLU A 273 -51.14 -2.99 29.90
N PRO A 274 -50.88 -4.18 30.46
CA PRO A 274 -49.71 -4.38 31.27
C PRO A 274 -48.46 -4.18 30.43
N VAL A 275 -47.40 -3.66 31.05
CA VAL A 275 -46.09 -3.58 30.38
C VAL A 275 -45.64 -4.96 29.94
N ARG A 276 -45.29 -5.08 28.68
CA ARG A 276 -44.83 -6.36 28.08
C ARG A 276 -43.36 -6.55 28.46
N LEU A 277 -43.14 -7.28 29.55
CA LEU A 277 -41.79 -7.66 29.96
C LEU A 277 -41.22 -8.69 28.99
N ASN A 278 -39.99 -8.48 28.55
CA ASN A 278 -39.31 -9.47 27.74
C ASN A 278 -38.97 -10.71 28.58
N PRO A 279 -39.43 -11.93 28.19
CA PRO A 279 -39.15 -13.16 28.96
C PRO A 279 -37.67 -13.42 29.20
N SER A 280 -36.78 -12.93 28.37
CA SER A 280 -35.34 -13.10 28.53
C SER A 280 -34.71 -12.22 29.62
N LEU A 281 -35.52 -11.31 30.23
CA LEU A 281 -35.14 -10.42 31.31
C LEU A 281 -35.84 -10.81 32.65
N LEU A 282 -36.17 -12.08 32.81
CA LEU A 282 -36.88 -12.61 34.00
C LEU A 282 -36.16 -12.32 35.34
N GLY A 283 -36.94 -12.19 36.40
CA GLY A 283 -36.41 -11.97 37.76
C GLY A 283 -36.60 -10.53 38.31
N ARG A 284 -37.39 -9.70 37.62
CA ARG A 284 -37.67 -8.32 38.03
C ARG A 284 -39.10 -8.18 38.56
N PRO A 285 -39.32 -7.25 39.50
CA PRO A 285 -40.66 -6.86 39.89
C PRO A 285 -41.41 -6.29 38.68
N ILE A 286 -42.67 -6.68 38.55
CA ILE A 286 -43.57 -6.11 37.55
C ILE A 286 -43.82 -4.64 37.96
N PRO A 287 -43.61 -3.68 37.05
CA PRO A 287 -43.90 -2.29 37.35
C PRO A 287 -45.40 -2.09 37.66
N PRO A 288 -45.74 -1.11 38.49
CA PRO A 288 -47.14 -0.79 38.78
C PRO A 288 -47.86 -0.39 37.48
N ALA A 289 -49.17 -0.58 37.44
CA ALA A 289 -49.98 -0.15 36.28
C ALA A 289 -49.82 1.38 36.09
N PRO A 290 -49.58 1.83 34.83
CA PRO A 290 -49.41 3.25 34.55
C PRO A 290 -50.69 4.02 34.78
N ARG A 291 -50.56 5.22 35.34
CA ARG A 291 -51.72 6.09 35.65
C ARG A 291 -52.23 6.89 34.45
N ASP A 292 -51.33 7.17 33.52
CA ASP A 292 -51.61 7.97 32.35
C ASP A 292 -50.70 7.59 31.17
N ALA A 293 -50.93 8.20 30.01
CA ALA A 293 -50.16 7.96 28.82
C ALA A 293 -48.66 8.30 28.96
N GLN A 294 -48.32 9.30 29.75
CA GLN A 294 -46.95 9.72 29.96
C GLN A 294 -46.17 8.64 30.75
N GLU A 295 -46.77 8.15 31.84
CA GLU A 295 -46.19 7.07 32.63
C GLU A 295 -46.08 5.77 31.83
N TRP A 296 -47.09 5.47 31.00
CA TRP A 296 -47.06 4.35 30.06
C TRP A 296 -45.89 4.46 29.11
N ILE A 297 -45.71 5.61 28.42
CA ILE A 297 -44.58 5.84 27.49
C ILE A 297 -43.25 5.65 28.23
N ALA A 298 -43.10 6.21 29.45
CA ALA A 298 -41.88 6.08 30.20
C ALA A 298 -41.55 4.63 30.55
N GLN A 299 -42.51 3.83 31.00
CA GLN A 299 -42.32 2.41 31.32
C GLN A 299 -42.01 1.57 30.10
N GLN A 300 -42.69 1.79 28.96
CA GLN A 300 -42.42 1.08 27.73
C GLN A 300 -41.03 1.44 27.17
N THR A 301 -40.66 2.73 27.27
CA THR A 301 -39.31 3.17 26.82
C THR A 301 -38.23 2.52 27.69
N GLU A 302 -38.38 2.47 28.99
CA GLU A 302 -37.40 1.83 29.90
C GLU A 302 -37.19 0.34 29.52
N GLU A 303 -38.28 -0.38 29.25
CA GLU A 303 -38.19 -1.79 28.91
C GLU A 303 -37.59 -2.00 27.50
N ALA A 304 -37.98 -1.18 26.53
CA ALA A 304 -37.41 -1.21 25.19
C ALA A 304 -35.91 -0.89 25.18
N GLU A 305 -35.51 0.15 25.88
CA GLU A 305 -34.08 0.51 26.04
C GLU A 305 -33.30 -0.61 26.69
N ARG A 306 -33.84 -1.24 27.71
CA ARG A 306 -33.20 -2.37 28.37
C ARG A 306 -33.00 -3.54 27.42
N LEU A 307 -34.01 -3.86 26.61
CA LEU A 307 -33.89 -4.89 25.61
C LEU A 307 -32.79 -4.55 24.59
N LEU A 308 -32.79 -3.32 24.08
CA LEU A 308 -31.81 -2.84 23.13
C LEU A 308 -30.38 -2.91 23.72
N TRP A 309 -30.19 -2.34 24.93
CA TRP A 309 -28.84 -2.29 25.52
C TRP A 309 -28.31 -3.67 25.92
N GLN A 310 -29.13 -4.51 26.52
CA GLN A 310 -28.68 -5.78 27.09
C GLN A 310 -28.70 -6.95 26.11
N LYS A 311 -29.47 -6.88 25.04
CA LYS A 311 -29.64 -7.98 24.08
C LYS A 311 -29.17 -7.66 22.67
N SER A 312 -29.16 -6.39 22.29
CA SER A 312 -28.74 -6.02 20.93
C SER A 312 -27.37 -5.33 20.93
N CYS A 313 -27.26 -4.17 21.57
CA CYS A 313 -26.03 -3.37 21.52
C CYS A 313 -24.84 -4.09 22.18
N LYS A 314 -25.05 -4.75 23.33
CA LYS A 314 -24.01 -5.45 24.08
C LYS A 314 -23.38 -6.63 23.31
N GLU A 315 -24.10 -7.22 22.39
CA GLU A 315 -23.58 -8.33 21.57
C GLU A 315 -22.40 -7.88 20.73
N CYS A 316 -22.44 -6.65 20.23
CA CYS A 316 -21.41 -6.08 19.35
C CYS A 316 -20.51 -5.05 20.02
N HIS A 317 -21.03 -4.31 21.00
CA HIS A 317 -20.32 -3.19 21.63
C HIS A 317 -19.96 -3.47 23.10
N PRO A 318 -18.78 -3.04 23.58
CA PRO A 318 -18.55 -2.90 25.01
C PRO A 318 -19.39 -1.73 25.52
N LEU A 319 -20.26 -1.97 26.51
CA LEU A 319 -21.10 -0.93 27.12
C LEU A 319 -20.49 -0.51 28.44
N THR A 320 -20.39 0.79 28.66
CA THR A 320 -20.01 1.38 29.96
C THR A 320 -21.18 2.16 30.55
N TYR A 321 -21.37 2.05 31.86
CA TYR A 321 -22.45 2.73 32.57
C TYR A 321 -21.83 3.72 33.54
N PRO A 322 -21.94 5.04 33.28
CA PRO A 322 -21.38 6.06 34.18
C PRO A 322 -21.96 6.02 35.59
N ALA A 323 -23.21 5.59 35.73
CA ALA A 323 -23.87 5.31 36.99
C ALA A 323 -24.81 4.10 36.87
N PRO A 324 -25.17 3.41 37.96
CA PRO A 324 -25.98 2.18 37.95
C PRO A 324 -27.31 2.30 37.20
N SER A 325 -27.92 3.46 37.18
CA SER A 325 -29.21 3.74 36.53
C SER A 325 -29.07 4.61 35.25
N SER A 326 -27.84 4.89 34.87
CA SER A 326 -27.62 5.73 33.67
C SER A 326 -27.75 4.95 32.39
N ARG A 327 -28.00 5.68 31.31
CA ARG A 327 -27.89 5.12 29.95
C ARG A 327 -26.45 4.69 29.65
N PRO A 328 -26.24 3.60 28.95
CA PRO A 328 -24.89 3.18 28.60
C PRO A 328 -24.25 4.15 27.59
N GLU A 329 -22.96 4.32 27.75
CA GLU A 329 -22.09 4.89 26.73
C GLU A 329 -21.58 3.77 25.84
N VAL A 330 -21.68 3.98 24.54
CA VAL A 330 -21.16 3.08 23.51
C VAL A 330 -19.93 3.74 22.90
N PRO A 331 -18.74 3.17 23.08
CA PRO A 331 -17.53 3.69 22.45
C PRO A 331 -17.69 3.71 20.92
N VAL A 332 -17.13 4.72 20.28
CA VAL A 332 -17.04 4.75 18.82
C VAL A 332 -16.28 3.52 18.34
N ALA A 333 -16.84 2.81 17.40
CA ALA A 333 -16.18 1.67 16.80
C ALA A 333 -14.91 2.14 16.05
N HIS A 334 -13.79 1.49 16.33
CA HIS A 334 -12.54 1.67 15.60
C HIS A 334 -12.23 0.39 14.85
N GLU A 335 -12.14 0.51 13.53
CA GLU A 335 -11.65 -0.56 12.68
C GLU A 335 -10.25 -0.20 12.19
N THR A 336 -9.34 -1.16 12.21
CA THR A 336 -8.00 -0.96 11.66
C THR A 336 -8.06 -1.13 10.14
N LEU A 337 -8.34 -0.04 9.44
CA LEU A 337 -8.44 -0.03 7.98
C LEU A 337 -7.11 -0.31 7.27
N ARG A 338 -6.00 -0.10 7.94
CA ARG A 338 -4.66 -0.32 7.39
C ARG A 338 -3.73 -0.96 8.41
N TRP A 339 -3.44 -2.22 8.22
CA TRP A 339 -2.53 -3.00 9.07
C TRP A 339 -1.05 -2.77 8.73
N MET A 340 -0.71 -2.75 7.46
CA MET A 340 0.66 -2.56 6.98
C MET A 340 0.94 -1.07 6.78
N LYS A 341 1.44 -0.40 7.82
CA LYS A 341 1.70 1.05 7.78
C LYS A 341 2.84 1.44 6.83
N ASN A 342 3.83 0.58 6.70
CA ASN A 342 5.05 0.82 5.92
C ASN A 342 5.09 0.06 4.59
N ALA A 343 4.03 -0.65 4.25
CA ALA A 343 3.90 -1.37 3.00
C ALA A 343 2.53 -1.15 2.38
N SER A 344 2.43 -1.32 1.09
CA SER A 344 1.17 -1.39 0.36
C SER A 344 0.87 -2.84 0.00
N PHE A 345 -0.39 -3.21 0.06
CA PHE A 345 -0.91 -4.47 -0.41
C PHE A 345 -2.19 -4.20 -1.18
N ASP A 346 -2.37 -4.87 -2.31
CA ASP A 346 -3.56 -4.73 -3.14
C ASP A 346 -4.25 -6.09 -3.29
N HIS A 347 -5.42 -6.25 -2.66
CA HIS A 347 -6.24 -7.44 -2.80
C HIS A 347 -6.70 -7.67 -4.23
N THR A 348 -6.91 -6.60 -5.02
CA THR A 348 -7.33 -6.73 -6.41
C THR A 348 -6.30 -7.46 -7.26
N ALA A 349 -5.01 -7.24 -7.00
CA ALA A 349 -3.93 -7.97 -7.67
C ALA A 349 -3.93 -9.47 -7.33
N HIS A 350 -4.56 -9.86 -6.21
CA HIS A 350 -4.61 -11.23 -5.70
C HIS A 350 -6.00 -11.89 -5.80
N GLN A 351 -6.92 -11.30 -6.56
CA GLN A 351 -8.32 -11.73 -6.64
C GLN A 351 -8.53 -13.18 -7.13
N LEU A 352 -7.51 -13.79 -7.75
CA LEU A 352 -7.55 -15.19 -8.20
C LEU A 352 -7.23 -16.19 -7.09
N VAL A 353 -6.76 -15.71 -5.92
CA VAL A 353 -6.41 -16.53 -4.76
C VAL A 353 -7.59 -16.50 -3.79
N ALA A 354 -8.00 -17.66 -3.28
CA ALA A 354 -9.06 -17.72 -2.28
C ALA A 354 -8.62 -17.01 -0.98
N CYS A 355 -9.53 -16.29 -0.35
CA CYS A 355 -9.25 -15.53 0.87
C CYS A 355 -8.61 -16.40 1.97
N ALA A 356 -9.11 -17.66 2.14
CA ALA A 356 -8.63 -18.59 3.14
C ALA A 356 -7.19 -19.10 2.91
N GLU A 357 -6.63 -18.95 1.73
CA GLU A 357 -5.22 -19.32 1.47
C GLU A 357 -4.25 -18.37 2.21
N CYS A 358 -4.65 -17.11 2.37
CA CYS A 358 -3.87 -16.12 3.10
C CYS A 358 -4.38 -15.92 4.54
N HIS A 359 -5.70 -15.96 4.75
CA HIS A 359 -6.37 -15.77 6.03
C HIS A 359 -6.83 -17.12 6.62
N THR A 360 -5.88 -18.03 6.82
CA THR A 360 -6.14 -19.43 7.19
C THR A 360 -6.89 -19.61 8.50
N GLU A 361 -6.75 -18.68 9.45
CA GLU A 361 -7.36 -18.76 10.77
C GLU A 361 -8.73 -18.09 10.85
N ALA A 362 -9.21 -17.45 9.77
CA ALA A 362 -10.47 -16.71 9.79
C ALA A 362 -11.67 -17.57 10.19
N SER A 363 -11.75 -18.82 9.70
CA SER A 363 -12.87 -19.74 10.02
C SER A 363 -12.87 -20.24 11.47
N SER A 364 -11.77 -20.12 12.19
CA SER A 364 -11.62 -20.53 13.60
C SER A 364 -11.60 -19.35 14.58
N SER A 365 -11.47 -18.13 14.08
CA SER A 365 -11.41 -16.92 14.90
C SER A 365 -12.72 -16.67 15.65
N GLN A 366 -12.60 -16.46 16.96
CA GLN A 366 -13.73 -16.22 17.86
C GLN A 366 -13.79 -14.79 18.40
N LYS A 367 -12.72 -14.01 18.21
CA LYS A 367 -12.59 -12.66 18.76
C LYS A 367 -12.06 -11.70 17.71
N THR A 368 -12.52 -10.47 17.78
CA THR A 368 -11.96 -9.37 16.96
C THR A 368 -10.48 -9.09 17.29
N GLU A 369 -10.05 -9.37 18.51
CA GLU A 369 -8.65 -9.25 18.94
C GLU A 369 -7.71 -10.18 18.15
N ASP A 370 -8.24 -11.23 17.52
CA ASP A 370 -7.49 -12.15 16.68
C ASP A 370 -7.03 -11.40 15.41
N VAL A 371 -5.73 -11.29 15.22
CA VAL A 371 -5.16 -10.60 14.06
C VAL A 371 -4.91 -11.61 12.96
N LEU A 372 -5.79 -11.61 11.97
CA LEU A 372 -5.86 -12.60 10.89
C LEU A 372 -4.99 -12.25 9.68
N LEU A 373 -3.79 -11.71 9.90
CA LEU A 373 -2.85 -11.41 8.83
C LEU A 373 -2.01 -12.66 8.47
N PRO A 374 -1.71 -12.86 7.18
CA PRO A 374 -0.86 -13.96 6.76
C PRO A 374 0.58 -13.79 7.28
N VAL A 375 1.27 -14.89 7.47
CA VAL A 375 2.71 -14.90 7.73
C VAL A 375 3.49 -14.61 6.44
N ILE A 376 4.72 -14.11 6.56
CA ILE A 376 5.53 -13.72 5.39
C ILE A 376 5.78 -14.89 4.43
N ALA A 377 5.87 -16.12 4.96
CA ALA A 377 6.03 -17.32 4.16
C ALA A 377 4.89 -17.54 3.16
N THR A 378 3.67 -17.12 3.49
CA THR A 378 2.52 -17.19 2.57
C THR A 378 2.78 -16.32 1.34
N CYS A 379 3.33 -15.13 1.50
CA CYS A 379 3.69 -14.25 0.39
C CYS A 379 4.85 -14.84 -0.43
N GLN A 380 5.84 -15.42 0.25
CA GLN A 380 7.03 -16.01 -0.37
C GLN A 380 6.75 -17.25 -1.22
N ASN A 381 5.58 -17.90 -1.05
CA ASN A 381 5.16 -18.99 -1.95
C ASN A 381 5.06 -18.57 -3.42
N CYS A 382 4.77 -17.29 -3.67
CA CYS A 382 4.66 -16.73 -5.01
C CYS A 382 5.72 -15.64 -5.27
N HIS A 383 6.03 -14.81 -4.27
CA HIS A 383 6.99 -13.71 -4.36
C HIS A 383 8.40 -14.18 -3.96
N HIS A 384 9.14 -14.70 -4.92
CA HIS A 384 10.51 -15.20 -4.72
C HIS A 384 11.37 -15.02 -5.98
N ASP A 385 12.67 -15.20 -5.84
CA ASP A 385 13.56 -15.22 -7.01
C ASP A 385 13.36 -16.52 -7.81
N GLY A 386 13.20 -16.41 -9.11
CA GLY A 386 13.06 -17.57 -9.98
C GLY A 386 12.19 -17.33 -11.23
N GLN A 387 12.18 -18.32 -12.11
CA GLN A 387 11.28 -18.33 -13.27
C GLN A 387 9.86 -18.65 -12.79
N ASN A 388 8.86 -18.00 -13.38
CA ASN A 388 7.44 -18.16 -13.05
C ASN A 388 7.04 -17.74 -11.63
N ALA A 389 7.86 -16.91 -10.95
CA ALA A 389 7.54 -16.29 -9.70
C ALA A 389 6.98 -14.88 -9.91
N ALA A 390 6.18 -14.41 -8.97
CA ALA A 390 5.82 -13.01 -8.87
C ALA A 390 7.05 -12.19 -8.42
N GLY A 391 7.07 -10.90 -8.76
CA GLY A 391 8.16 -10.02 -8.35
C GLY A 391 8.34 -9.99 -6.83
N ALA A 392 9.59 -10.10 -6.37
CA ALA A 392 9.94 -10.07 -4.95
C ALA A 392 10.76 -8.81 -4.59
N TYR A 393 10.66 -7.78 -5.42
CA TYR A 393 11.39 -6.52 -5.22
C TYR A 393 10.82 -5.74 -4.04
N CYS A 394 11.70 -5.09 -3.28
CA CYS A 394 11.30 -4.24 -2.16
C CYS A 394 10.25 -3.19 -2.57
N SER A 395 10.39 -2.63 -3.78
CA SER A 395 9.50 -1.61 -4.33
C SER A 395 8.10 -2.09 -4.71
N GLU A 396 7.86 -3.41 -4.77
CA GLU A 396 6.50 -3.95 -5.00
C GLU A 396 5.56 -3.64 -3.82
N CYS A 397 6.11 -3.65 -2.61
CA CYS A 397 5.34 -3.41 -1.40
C CYS A 397 5.73 -2.11 -0.67
N HIS A 398 6.95 -1.62 -0.84
CA HIS A 398 7.46 -0.46 -0.11
C HIS A 398 7.66 0.76 -1.00
N ALA A 399 7.32 1.93 -0.50
CA ALA A 399 7.65 3.20 -1.10
C ALA A 399 8.78 3.87 -0.33
N TYR A 400 9.79 4.39 -1.06
CA TYR A 400 10.88 5.16 -0.43
C TYR A 400 10.41 6.54 0.02
N HIS A 401 9.58 7.20 -0.77
CA HIS A 401 9.13 8.56 -0.47
C HIS A 401 7.91 8.58 0.45
N ASP A 402 8.01 9.31 1.56
CA ASP A 402 6.86 9.56 2.43
C ASP A 402 6.02 10.73 1.89
N TRP A 403 5.11 10.42 0.99
CA TRP A 403 4.24 11.41 0.37
C TRP A 403 3.31 12.14 1.35
N SER A 404 3.14 11.65 2.59
CA SER A 404 2.40 12.36 3.62
C SER A 404 3.12 13.64 4.06
N GLN A 405 4.45 13.70 3.85
CA GLN A 405 5.30 14.85 4.14
C GLN A 405 5.54 15.73 2.91
N ALA A 406 4.89 15.41 1.79
CA ALA A 406 5.08 16.17 0.55
C ALA A 406 4.57 17.61 0.71
N LYS A 407 5.40 18.55 0.31
CA LYS A 407 5.03 19.98 0.26
C LYS A 407 4.66 20.35 -1.18
N PRO A 408 3.76 21.30 -1.38
CA PRO A 408 3.50 21.81 -2.72
C PRO A 408 4.79 22.33 -3.36
N VAL A 409 5.09 21.87 -4.57
CA VAL A 409 6.21 22.42 -5.35
C VAL A 409 5.82 23.81 -5.82
N ARG A 410 6.64 24.79 -5.48
CA ARG A 410 6.52 26.17 -6.01
C ARG A 410 7.54 26.32 -7.12
N SER A 411 7.19 25.89 -8.32
CA SER A 411 8.05 26.08 -9.48
C SER A 411 8.14 27.56 -9.82
N THR A 412 9.36 28.01 -10.09
CA THR A 412 9.65 29.36 -10.64
C THR A 412 9.78 29.30 -12.16
N ASN A 413 9.60 28.17 -12.78
CA ASN A 413 9.71 27.98 -14.21
C ASN A 413 8.55 28.67 -14.93
N SER A 414 8.86 29.41 -16.00
CA SER A 414 7.87 30.03 -16.89
C SER A 414 7.53 29.08 -18.06
N ILE A 415 6.35 29.23 -18.64
CA ILE A 415 5.93 28.47 -19.83
C ILE A 415 6.93 28.66 -20.99
N SER A 416 7.50 29.85 -21.13
CA SER A 416 8.48 30.15 -22.18
C SER A 416 9.79 29.38 -22.09
N GLN A 417 10.12 28.80 -20.92
CA GLN A 417 11.28 27.93 -20.76
C GLN A 417 11.05 26.54 -21.35
N PHE A 418 9.81 26.18 -21.58
CA PHE A 418 9.39 24.87 -22.12
C PHE A 418 8.86 24.97 -23.56
N ALA A 419 8.56 26.16 -24.02
CA ALA A 419 8.08 26.43 -25.40
C ALA A 419 9.29 26.65 -26.32
N GLN A 420 9.98 25.58 -26.74
CA GLN A 420 11.01 25.58 -27.78
C GLN A 420 10.59 24.70 -28.93
#